data_00d22c9157f40e41903436c225d9ad83
#
_entry.id   00d22c9157f40e41903436c225d9ad83
#
_cell.length_a   1.000
_cell.length_b   1.000
_cell.length_c   1.000
_cell.angle_alpha   90.00
_cell.angle_beta   90.00
_cell.angle_gamma   90.00
#
_symmetry.space_group_name_H-M   'P 1'
#
loop_
_entity.id
_entity.type
_entity.pdbx_description
1 polymer ?
#
loop_
_entity_poly.entity_id
_entity_poly.type
_entity_poly.pdbx_seq_one_letter_code
_entity_poly.pdbx_strand_id
1 'polypeptide(L)'
;MGDTLWHIMRERKKRAGNNKYVFTDRNGVSHISDRRAAREKVTENSGIEFTFHDLRRTFGTIANSLAIGSYTIKRLINHTTDDDDNDVTDGYIQVSFEDLKKAMNMIEDVVLSDISRAL
;
A
#
# COMPACT_ATOMS: atom_id res chain seq x y z
N MET A 1 3.78 -0.76 -7.97
CA MET A 1 2.36 -0.38 -7.79
C MET A 1 1.57 -1.31 -8.67
N GLY A 2 0.51 -1.90 -8.17
CA GLY A 2 -0.41 -2.71 -8.95
C GLY A 2 -1.28 -1.87 -9.89
N ASP A 3 -1.95 -2.53 -10.81
CA ASP A 3 -2.65 -1.82 -11.89
C ASP A 3 -3.87 -1.04 -11.38
N THR A 4 -4.63 -1.59 -10.43
CA THR A 4 -5.78 -0.90 -9.82
C THR A 4 -5.35 0.34 -9.04
N LEU A 5 -4.34 0.20 -8.19
CA LEU A 5 -3.81 1.33 -7.43
C LEU A 5 -3.23 2.41 -8.37
N TRP A 6 -2.60 2.01 -9.47
CA TRP A 6 -2.11 2.95 -10.48
C TRP A 6 -3.25 3.77 -11.09
N HIS A 7 -4.36 3.14 -11.45
CA HIS A 7 -5.55 3.84 -11.97
C HIS A 7 -6.12 4.83 -10.95
N ILE A 8 -6.27 4.40 -9.68
CA ILE A 8 -6.74 5.26 -8.60
C ILE A 8 -5.83 6.49 -8.45
N MET A 9 -4.52 6.30 -8.42
CA MET A 9 -3.55 7.38 -8.27
C MET A 9 -3.56 8.33 -9.46
N ARG A 10 -3.70 7.80 -10.68
CA ARG A 10 -3.82 8.59 -11.90
C ARG A 10 -5.05 9.49 -11.90
N GLU A 11 -6.21 8.95 -11.55
CA GLU A 11 -7.43 9.74 -11.44
C GLU A 11 -7.33 10.80 -10.34
N ARG A 12 -6.71 10.46 -9.23
CA ARG A 12 -6.45 11.41 -8.15
C ARG A 12 -5.50 12.53 -8.58
N LYS A 13 -4.46 12.21 -9.35
CA LYS A 13 -3.54 13.22 -9.91
C LYS A 13 -4.25 14.16 -10.88
N LYS A 14 -5.15 13.64 -11.72
CA LYS A 14 -5.98 14.48 -12.61
C LYS A 14 -6.81 15.48 -11.80
N ARG A 15 -7.45 15.03 -10.70
CA ARG A 15 -8.24 15.90 -9.81
C ARG A 15 -7.38 16.94 -9.10
N ALA A 16 -6.14 16.59 -8.73
CA ALA A 16 -5.18 17.51 -8.12
C ALA A 16 -4.66 18.57 -9.11
N GLY A 17 -4.80 18.34 -10.44
CA GLY A 17 -4.40 19.26 -11.49
C GLY A 17 -2.91 19.64 -11.38
N ASN A 18 -2.63 20.94 -11.33
CA ASN A 18 -1.28 21.49 -11.23
C ASN A 18 -0.74 21.51 -9.79
N ASN A 19 -1.48 20.96 -8.80
CA ASN A 19 -1.00 20.94 -7.44
C ASN A 19 0.27 20.07 -7.33
N LYS A 20 1.21 20.52 -6.50
CA LYS A 20 2.44 19.78 -6.19
C LYS A 20 2.16 18.43 -5.55
N TYR A 21 1.08 18.32 -4.77
CA TYR A 21 0.71 17.14 -4.00
C TYR A 21 -0.52 16.47 -4.59
N VAL A 22 -0.52 15.15 -4.65
CA VAL A 22 -1.68 14.33 -5.05
C VAL A 22 -2.72 14.27 -3.94
N PHE A 23 -2.24 14.27 -2.70
CA PHE A 23 -3.05 14.31 -1.48
C PHE A 23 -2.78 15.63 -0.76
N THR A 24 -3.65 16.59 -0.96
CA THR A 24 -3.53 17.93 -0.38
C THR A 24 -4.25 18.02 0.95
N ASP A 25 -3.82 18.97 1.77
CA ASP A 25 -4.57 19.43 2.91
C ASP A 25 -5.90 20.09 2.46
N ARG A 26 -6.72 20.50 3.44
CA ARG A 26 -8.03 21.09 3.16
C ARG A 26 -7.94 22.41 2.37
N ASN A 27 -6.84 23.13 2.48
CA ASN A 27 -6.61 24.42 1.83
C ASN A 27 -5.92 24.27 0.46
N GLY A 28 -5.51 23.08 0.08
CA GLY A 28 -4.81 22.81 -1.19
C GLY A 28 -3.37 23.32 -1.26
N VAL A 29 -2.79 23.77 -0.15
CA VAL A 29 -1.46 24.42 -0.10
C VAL A 29 -0.36 23.42 0.22
N SER A 30 -0.64 22.46 1.09
CA SER A 30 0.33 21.45 1.55
C SER A 30 -0.18 20.03 1.35
N HIS A 31 0.65 19.05 1.68
CA HIS A 31 0.22 17.65 1.71
C HIS A 31 -0.63 17.38 2.95
N ILE A 32 -1.51 16.38 2.85
CA ILE A 32 -2.27 15.90 3.99
C ILE A 32 -1.32 15.34 5.07
N SER A 33 -1.33 15.93 6.25
CA SER A 33 -0.52 15.49 7.40
C SER A 33 -1.31 14.61 8.36
N ASP A 34 -2.58 14.94 8.59
CA ASP A 34 -3.47 14.15 9.46
C ASP A 34 -4.46 13.31 8.64
N ARG A 35 -4.33 12.01 8.77
CA ARG A 35 -5.18 11.00 8.12
C ARG A 35 -6.29 10.47 9.05
N ARG A 36 -6.38 11.01 10.27
CA ARG A 36 -7.33 10.58 11.29
C ARG A 36 -8.77 10.70 10.82
N ALA A 37 -9.14 11.86 10.29
CA ALA A 37 -10.49 12.12 9.79
C ALA A 37 -10.91 11.14 8.68
N ALA A 38 -9.99 10.76 7.80
CA ALA A 38 -10.28 9.77 6.76
C ALA A 38 -10.50 8.37 7.36
N ARG A 39 -9.69 7.97 8.34
CA ARG A 39 -9.86 6.70 9.06
C ARG A 39 -11.19 6.67 9.82
N GLU A 40 -11.49 7.73 10.59
CA GLU A 40 -12.73 7.85 11.34
C GLU A 40 -13.96 7.70 10.43
N LYS A 41 -13.97 8.37 9.29
CA LYS A 41 -15.05 8.25 8.31
C LYS A 41 -15.21 6.83 7.77
N VAL A 42 -14.12 6.09 7.55
CA VAL A 42 -14.20 4.68 7.14
C VAL A 42 -14.74 3.83 8.28
N THR A 43 -14.28 4.05 9.51
CA THR A 43 -14.78 3.35 10.71
C THR A 43 -16.28 3.60 10.93
N GLU A 44 -16.72 4.84 10.83
CA GLU A 44 -18.15 5.20 10.94
C GLU A 44 -19.02 4.49 9.90
N ASN A 45 -18.55 4.42 8.65
CA ASN A 45 -19.32 3.80 7.57
C ASN A 45 -19.31 2.27 7.59
N SER A 46 -18.22 1.66 8.08
CA SER A 46 -18.05 0.19 8.08
C SER A 46 -18.36 -0.47 9.42
N GLY A 47 -18.36 0.28 10.52
CA GLY A 47 -18.41 -0.25 11.88
C GLY A 47 -17.13 -0.98 12.31
N ILE A 48 -16.07 -0.95 11.49
CA ILE A 48 -14.81 -1.66 11.76
C ILE A 48 -13.74 -0.66 12.22
N GLU A 49 -13.26 -0.83 13.43
CA GLU A 49 -12.10 -0.09 13.92
C GLU A 49 -10.81 -0.72 13.38
N PHE A 50 -9.90 0.12 12.91
CA PHE A 50 -8.59 -0.29 12.41
C PHE A 50 -7.54 0.80 12.58
N THR A 51 -6.29 0.40 12.56
CA THR A 51 -5.14 1.29 12.46
C THR A 51 -4.45 1.15 11.10
N PHE A 52 -3.62 2.12 10.72
CA PHE A 52 -2.80 1.98 9.51
C PHE A 52 -1.79 0.83 9.63
N HIS A 53 -1.39 0.49 10.86
CA HIS A 53 -0.55 -0.67 11.12
C HIS A 53 -1.27 -1.98 10.84
N ASP A 54 -2.56 -2.08 11.14
CA ASP A 54 -3.37 -3.26 10.83
C ASP A 54 -3.48 -3.48 9.32
N LEU A 55 -3.64 -2.41 8.54
CA LEU A 55 -3.63 -2.51 7.08
C LEU A 55 -2.28 -3.04 6.56
N ARG A 56 -1.17 -2.58 7.15
CA ARG A 56 0.17 -3.08 6.80
C ARG A 56 0.33 -4.56 7.16
N ARG A 57 -0.17 -4.98 8.32
CA ARG A 57 -0.16 -6.40 8.74
C ARG A 57 -1.02 -7.27 7.83
N THR A 58 -2.21 -6.81 7.47
CA THR A 58 -3.11 -7.50 6.52
C THR A 58 -2.43 -7.68 5.18
N PHE A 59 -1.80 -6.63 4.65
CA PHE A 59 -1.01 -6.70 3.42
C PHE A 59 0.08 -7.79 3.52
N GLY A 60 0.86 -7.79 4.60
CA GLY A 60 1.90 -8.81 4.82
C GLY A 60 1.34 -10.23 4.93
N THR A 61 0.17 -10.39 5.57
CA THR A 61 -0.50 -11.69 5.69
C THR A 61 -0.96 -12.23 4.33
N ILE A 62 -1.59 -11.38 3.52
CA ILE A 62 -2.00 -11.73 2.15
C ILE A 62 -0.78 -12.09 1.30
N ALA A 63 0.26 -11.25 1.32
CA ALA A 63 1.49 -11.51 0.57
C ALA A 63 2.14 -12.84 0.96
N ASN A 64 2.18 -13.16 2.25
CA ASN A 64 2.70 -14.44 2.73
C ASN A 64 1.84 -15.63 2.31
N SER A 65 0.52 -15.50 2.31
CA SER A 65 -0.39 -16.57 1.84
C SER A 65 -0.25 -16.87 0.35
N LEU A 66 0.22 -15.91 -0.42
CA LEU A 66 0.54 -16.05 -1.84
C LEU A 66 1.96 -16.58 -2.10
N ALA A 67 2.68 -16.99 -1.06
CA ALA A 67 4.07 -17.44 -1.13
C ALA A 67 5.02 -16.40 -1.76
N ILE A 68 4.73 -15.12 -1.62
CA ILE A 68 5.62 -14.05 -2.05
C ILE A 68 6.83 -14.03 -1.11
N GLY A 69 8.03 -14.05 -1.69
CA GLY A 69 9.27 -14.11 -0.92
C GLY A 69 9.43 -12.91 0.03
N SER A 70 10.02 -13.14 1.21
CA SER A 70 10.16 -12.15 2.27
C SER A 70 10.87 -10.87 1.81
N TYR A 71 11.89 -10.97 0.95
CA TYR A 71 12.58 -9.82 0.38
C TYR A 71 11.67 -8.95 -0.48
N THR A 72 10.83 -9.57 -1.31
CA THR A 72 9.83 -8.88 -2.12
C THR A 72 8.83 -8.15 -1.21
N ILE A 73 8.36 -8.81 -0.15
CA ILE A 73 7.44 -8.21 0.82
C ILE A 73 8.11 -7.01 1.51
N LYS A 74 9.32 -7.17 2.04
CA LYS A 74 10.09 -6.08 2.67
C LYS A 74 10.20 -4.87 1.74
N ARG A 75 10.54 -5.08 0.47
CA ARG A 75 10.63 -4.02 -0.55
C ARG A 75 9.28 -3.35 -0.82
N LEU A 76 8.19 -4.12 -0.94
CA LEU A 76 6.86 -3.58 -1.21
C LEU A 76 6.34 -2.71 -0.06
N ILE A 77 6.62 -3.09 1.19
CA ILE A 77 6.20 -2.30 2.35
C ILE A 77 7.22 -1.22 2.74
N ASN A 78 8.26 -1.01 1.91
CA ASN A 78 9.32 -0.05 2.17
C ASN A 78 9.90 -0.19 3.60
N HIS A 79 10.19 -1.44 3.98
CA HIS A 79 10.83 -1.73 5.26
C HIS A 79 12.32 -1.48 5.10
N THR A 80 12.82 -0.41 5.71
CA THR A 80 14.26 -0.16 5.79
C THR A 80 14.85 -1.13 6.81
N THR A 81 15.86 -1.86 6.39
CA THR A 81 16.55 -2.89 7.19
C THR A 81 17.65 -2.28 8.06
N ASP A 82 17.50 -1.02 8.50
CA ASP A 82 18.52 -0.34 9.30
C ASP A 82 18.76 -1.01 10.67
N ASP A 83 17.90 -1.95 11.09
CA ASP A 83 18.02 -2.67 12.38
C ASP A 83 18.46 -4.15 12.25
N ASP A 84 18.60 -4.68 11.03
CA ASP A 84 19.06 -6.07 10.82
C ASP A 84 20.46 -6.10 10.19
N ASP A 85 21.45 -5.60 10.92
CA ASP A 85 22.88 -5.58 10.57
C ASP A 85 23.53 -6.97 10.36
N ASN A 86 22.73 -8.05 10.34
CA ASN A 86 23.22 -9.42 10.21
C ASN A 86 22.72 -10.20 8.98
N ASP A 87 21.93 -9.59 8.10
CA ASP A 87 21.52 -10.31 6.88
C ASP A 87 22.44 -9.98 5.71
N VAL A 88 23.64 -10.58 5.72
CA VAL A 88 24.63 -10.51 4.62
C VAL A 88 24.03 -10.93 3.26
N THR A 89 22.86 -11.58 3.28
CA THR A 89 22.17 -12.06 2.08
C THR A 89 21.38 -10.94 1.38
N ASP A 90 21.08 -9.85 2.08
CA ASP A 90 20.28 -8.73 1.57
C ASP A 90 20.98 -8.00 0.40
N GLY A 91 22.31 -8.05 0.33
CA GLY A 91 23.10 -7.46 -0.77
C GLY A 91 23.10 -8.28 -2.07
N TYR A 92 22.72 -9.55 -2.04
CA TYR A 92 22.78 -10.45 -3.20
C TYR A 92 21.43 -10.65 -3.91
N ILE A 93 20.30 -10.40 -3.24
CA ILE A 93 18.97 -10.59 -3.82
C ILE A 93 18.46 -9.26 -4.38
N GLN A 94 18.55 -9.11 -5.70
CA GLN A 94 17.93 -7.98 -6.41
C GLN A 94 16.52 -8.39 -6.86
N VAL A 95 15.51 -7.78 -6.24
CA VAL A 95 14.13 -7.93 -6.71
C VAL A 95 13.91 -6.94 -7.85
N SER A 96 13.55 -7.46 -9.02
CA SER A 96 13.30 -6.62 -10.20
C SER A 96 11.99 -5.82 -10.04
N PHE A 97 11.87 -4.73 -10.80
CA PHE A 97 10.63 -3.95 -10.85
C PHE A 97 9.44 -4.81 -11.32
N GLU A 98 9.67 -5.70 -12.27
CA GLU A 98 8.66 -6.61 -12.80
C GLU A 98 8.17 -7.60 -11.73
N ASP A 99 9.07 -8.14 -10.91
CA ASP A 99 8.70 -9.03 -9.79
C ASP A 99 7.86 -8.28 -8.74
N LEU A 100 8.25 -7.04 -8.41
CA LEU A 100 7.47 -6.19 -7.50
C LEU A 100 6.09 -5.89 -8.06
N LYS A 101 5.98 -5.60 -9.35
CA LYS A 101 4.71 -5.33 -10.02
C LYS A 101 3.81 -6.57 -10.03
N LYS A 102 4.37 -7.73 -10.39
CA LYS A 102 3.66 -9.01 -10.38
C LYS A 102 3.13 -9.35 -9.00
N ALA A 103 3.96 -9.23 -7.98
CA ALA A 103 3.57 -9.47 -6.60
C ALA A 103 2.44 -8.53 -6.15
N MET A 104 2.51 -7.25 -6.51
CA MET A 104 1.43 -6.29 -6.21
C MET A 104 0.12 -6.66 -6.89
N ASN A 105 0.14 -7.07 -8.16
CA ASN A 105 -1.07 -7.48 -8.86
C ASN A 105 -1.70 -8.72 -8.22
N MET A 106 -0.91 -9.71 -7.82
CA MET A 106 -1.41 -10.87 -7.09
C MET A 106 -2.12 -10.50 -5.79
N ILE A 107 -1.56 -9.55 -5.04
CA ILE A 107 -2.16 -9.05 -3.79
C ILE A 107 -3.45 -8.27 -4.10
N GLU A 108 -3.45 -7.41 -5.12
CA GLU A 108 -4.64 -6.68 -5.56
C GLU A 108 -5.77 -7.61 -5.94
N ASP A 109 -5.49 -8.70 -6.67
CA ASP A 109 -6.50 -9.67 -7.09
C ASP A 109 -7.20 -10.32 -5.90
N VAL A 110 -6.47 -10.66 -4.83
CA VAL A 110 -7.07 -11.18 -3.59
C VAL A 110 -7.97 -10.14 -2.94
N VAL A 111 -7.48 -8.92 -2.74
CA VAL A 111 -8.25 -7.84 -2.10
C VAL A 111 -9.52 -7.51 -2.88
N LEU A 112 -9.42 -7.45 -4.22
CA LEU A 112 -10.56 -7.12 -5.08
C LEU A 112 -11.57 -8.27 -5.17
N SER A 113 -11.11 -9.52 -5.15
CA SER A 113 -12.01 -10.68 -5.14
C SER A 113 -12.85 -10.75 -3.86
N ASP A 114 -12.27 -10.41 -2.72
CA ASP A 114 -12.97 -10.38 -1.44
C ASP A 114 -14.00 -9.23 -1.39
N ILE A 115 -13.66 -8.06 -1.95
CA ILE A 115 -14.62 -6.96 -2.10
C ILE A 115 -15.81 -7.39 -2.98
N SER A 116 -15.56 -8.07 -4.09
CA SER A 116 -16.63 -8.52 -5.00
C SER A 116 -17.55 -9.58 -4.40
N ARG A 117 -17.08 -10.34 -3.41
CA ARG A 117 -17.88 -11.33 -2.67
C ARG A 117 -18.71 -10.68 -1.56
N ALA A 118 -18.31 -9.50 -1.09
CA ALA A 118 -18.96 -8.78 -0.01
C ALA A 118 -20.10 -7.85 -0.49
N LEU A 119 -20.20 -7.62 -1.80
CA LEU A 119 -21.24 -6.81 -2.47
C LEU A 119 -22.34 -7.69 -3.06
#